data_3da31df671cbf03e918053811ffb1554
#
_entry.id   3da31df671cbf03e918053811ffb1554
#
_cell.length_a   1.000
_cell.length_b   1.000
_cell.length_c   1.000
_cell.angle_alpha   90.00
_cell.angle_beta   90.00
_cell.angle_gamma   90.00
#
_symmetry.space_group_name_H-M   'P 1'
#
loop_
_entity.id
_entity.type
_entity.pdbx_description
1 polymer ?
#
loop_
_entity_poly.entity_id
_entity_poly.type
_entity_poly.pdbx_seq_one_letter_code
_entity_poly.pdbx_strand_id
1 'polypeptide(L)'
;PFAYSSNGDGFAEHDFLTGQEREFNLDEFPTEQELIERYKKESGVTPQQEIVIEQPYYSSQNTYPPRYYQRIAINRTVDAIARGQQRLLLVMATGTGKTYTAFQIVYRMLQSGLKRKILYLADRNILVDQSIQQDFAPLEKVIHKINVAKDDKSTITSHEVYFSLYQQLVGDDDKEHFSELFLPDFFDLIIVDECHRGSAKEESRWRRILEYFKSATQIGMTATPKETKYISNLSYFGEPIY
;
A
#
# COMPACT_ATOMS: atom_id res chain seq x y z
N PRO A 1 -12.88 -3.65 -13.74
CA PRO A 1 -13.66 -2.68 -14.53
C PRO A 1 -14.68 -3.35 -15.44
N PHE A 2 -14.54 -4.66 -15.75
CA PHE A 2 -15.48 -5.41 -16.57
C PHE A 2 -16.17 -6.48 -15.72
N ALA A 3 -17.49 -6.59 -15.82
CA ALA A 3 -18.26 -7.68 -15.23
C ALA A 3 -18.89 -8.54 -16.33
N TYR A 4 -18.93 -9.83 -16.10
CA TYR A 4 -19.46 -10.80 -17.04
C TYR A 4 -20.52 -11.66 -16.38
N SER A 5 -21.58 -11.94 -17.11
CA SER A 5 -22.55 -12.98 -16.79
C SER A 5 -22.72 -13.93 -17.96
N SER A 6 -23.07 -15.17 -17.71
CA SER A 6 -23.30 -16.17 -18.76
C SER A 6 -24.48 -17.08 -18.39
N ASN A 7 -25.27 -17.44 -19.37
CA ASN A 7 -26.34 -18.45 -19.29
C ASN A 7 -25.93 -19.82 -19.88
N GLY A 8 -24.67 -19.93 -20.35
CA GLY A 8 -24.14 -21.11 -21.00
C GLY A 8 -24.19 -21.06 -22.54
N ASP A 9 -24.91 -20.13 -23.14
CA ASP A 9 -25.00 -19.95 -24.61
C ASP A 9 -24.13 -18.79 -25.10
N GLY A 10 -23.89 -17.79 -24.23
CA GLY A 10 -23.09 -16.63 -24.53
C GLY A 10 -22.70 -15.89 -23.25
N PHE A 11 -22.09 -14.72 -23.43
CA PHE A 11 -21.74 -13.79 -22.35
C PHE A 11 -22.41 -12.45 -22.54
N ALA A 12 -22.86 -11.85 -21.43
CA ALA A 12 -23.14 -10.42 -21.34
C ALA A 12 -22.03 -9.73 -20.54
N GLU A 13 -21.45 -8.66 -21.10
CA GLU A 13 -20.44 -7.84 -20.47
C GLU A 13 -21.04 -6.50 -20.07
N HIS A 14 -20.75 -6.04 -18.87
CA HIS A 14 -20.91 -4.65 -18.45
C HIS A 14 -19.54 -4.01 -18.25
N ASP A 15 -19.25 -2.99 -19.04
CA ASP A 15 -18.01 -2.20 -18.95
C ASP A 15 -18.24 -1.00 -18.04
N PHE A 16 -17.72 -1.05 -16.81
CA PHE A 16 -17.84 0.05 -15.84
C PHE A 16 -17.02 1.29 -16.18
N LEU A 17 -16.09 1.23 -17.15
CA LEU A 17 -15.32 2.40 -17.57
C LEU A 17 -16.13 3.29 -18.51
N THR A 18 -16.90 2.66 -19.41
CA THR A 18 -17.66 3.34 -20.46
C THR A 18 -19.17 3.32 -20.23
N GLY A 19 -19.65 2.46 -19.32
CA GLY A 19 -21.07 2.19 -19.11
C GLY A 19 -21.73 1.39 -20.24
N GLN A 20 -20.94 0.83 -21.17
CA GLN A 20 -21.48 0.05 -22.28
C GLN A 20 -21.76 -1.40 -21.87
N GLU A 21 -22.82 -1.94 -22.48
CA GLU A 21 -23.15 -3.36 -22.39
C GLU A 21 -22.97 -4.00 -23.76
N ARG A 22 -22.45 -5.24 -23.76
CA ARG A 22 -22.22 -6.04 -24.97
C ARG A 22 -22.58 -7.48 -24.71
N GLU A 23 -23.10 -8.15 -25.74
CA GLU A 23 -23.31 -9.58 -25.77
C GLU A 23 -22.44 -10.20 -26.84
N PHE A 24 -21.88 -11.39 -26.55
CA PHE A 24 -21.05 -12.14 -27.49
C PHE A 24 -21.11 -13.66 -27.20
N ASN A 25 -20.69 -14.44 -28.18
CA ASN A 25 -20.71 -15.89 -28.09
C ASN A 25 -19.62 -16.42 -27.13
N LEU A 26 -19.73 -17.69 -26.72
CA LEU A 26 -18.79 -18.30 -25.78
C LEU A 26 -17.34 -18.33 -26.29
N ASP A 27 -17.14 -18.46 -27.60
CA ASP A 27 -15.85 -18.47 -28.28
C ASP A 27 -15.24 -17.09 -28.53
N GLU A 28 -16.02 -16.02 -28.28
CA GLU A 28 -15.60 -14.62 -28.46
C GLU A 28 -15.20 -13.95 -27.13
N PHE A 29 -15.04 -14.73 -26.03
CA PHE A 29 -14.64 -14.14 -24.75
C PHE A 29 -13.28 -13.43 -24.87
N PRO A 30 -13.19 -12.15 -24.46
CA PRO A 30 -11.97 -11.37 -24.64
C PRO A 30 -10.78 -11.98 -23.89
N THR A 31 -9.64 -11.93 -24.51
CA THR A 31 -8.36 -12.33 -23.89
C THR A 31 -7.94 -11.36 -22.79
N GLU A 32 -7.07 -11.82 -21.89
CA GLU A 32 -6.49 -10.95 -20.84
C GLU A 32 -5.81 -9.72 -21.46
N GLN A 33 -5.10 -9.90 -22.57
CA GLN A 33 -4.40 -8.82 -23.27
C GLN A 33 -5.39 -7.77 -23.82
N GLU A 34 -6.48 -8.17 -24.45
CA GLU A 34 -7.50 -7.26 -24.94
C GLU A 34 -8.18 -6.47 -23.81
N LEU A 35 -8.44 -7.12 -22.67
CA LEU A 35 -9.00 -6.46 -21.49
C LEU A 35 -8.03 -5.42 -20.89
N ILE A 36 -6.72 -5.73 -20.84
CA ILE A 36 -5.68 -4.82 -20.39
C ILE A 36 -5.59 -3.60 -21.33
N GLU A 37 -5.56 -3.82 -22.63
CA GLU A 37 -5.48 -2.72 -23.62
C GLU A 37 -6.72 -1.81 -23.57
N ARG A 38 -7.90 -2.39 -23.45
CA ARG A 38 -9.14 -1.63 -23.25
C ARG A 38 -9.10 -0.84 -21.96
N TYR A 39 -8.68 -1.46 -20.86
CA TYR A 39 -8.52 -0.77 -19.58
C TYR A 39 -7.59 0.43 -19.70
N LYS A 40 -6.40 0.25 -20.29
CA LYS A 40 -5.43 1.33 -20.48
C LYS A 40 -6.02 2.47 -21.30
N LYS A 41 -6.64 2.16 -22.40
CA LYS A 41 -7.23 3.14 -23.33
C LYS A 41 -8.35 3.95 -22.65
N GLU A 42 -9.32 3.26 -22.06
CA GLU A 42 -10.52 3.92 -21.51
C GLU A 42 -10.23 4.62 -20.16
N SER A 43 -9.25 4.13 -19.38
CA SER A 43 -8.87 4.77 -18.10
C SER A 43 -7.83 5.88 -18.25
N GLY A 44 -7.36 6.17 -19.46
CA GLY A 44 -6.40 7.25 -19.73
C GLY A 44 -5.04 7.06 -19.07
N VAL A 45 -4.57 5.81 -18.94
CA VAL A 45 -3.25 5.48 -18.36
C VAL A 45 -2.15 6.03 -19.25
N THR A 46 -1.23 6.81 -18.66
CA THR A 46 -0.04 7.29 -19.34
C THR A 46 1.05 6.21 -19.42
N PRO A 47 2.02 6.29 -20.37
CA PRO A 47 3.12 5.32 -20.43
C PRO A 47 3.94 5.21 -19.14
N GLN A 48 4.10 6.31 -18.39
CA GLN A 48 4.79 6.30 -17.09
C GLN A 48 3.99 5.56 -16.02
N GLN A 49 2.68 5.71 -16.00
CA GLN A 49 1.79 4.98 -15.10
C GLN A 49 1.74 3.50 -15.46
N GLU A 50 1.78 3.17 -16.74
CA GLU A 50 1.80 1.80 -17.25
C GLU A 50 2.98 0.99 -16.69
N ILE A 51 4.19 1.56 -16.70
CA ILE A 51 5.39 0.93 -16.12
C ILE A 51 5.16 0.52 -14.67
N VAL A 52 4.47 1.33 -13.90
CA VAL A 52 4.17 1.07 -12.48
C VAL A 52 3.08 0.01 -12.33
N ILE A 53 2.00 0.15 -13.11
CA ILE A 53 0.83 -0.74 -13.05
C ILE A 53 1.17 -2.16 -13.53
N GLU A 54 2.05 -2.28 -14.52
CA GLU A 54 2.48 -3.59 -15.07
C GLU A 54 3.66 -4.21 -14.33
N GLN A 55 4.26 -3.51 -13.36
CA GLN A 55 5.35 -4.09 -12.58
C GLN A 55 4.92 -5.44 -11.98
N PRO A 56 5.63 -6.55 -12.26
CA PRO A 56 5.24 -7.87 -11.80
C PRO A 56 5.30 -7.98 -10.27
N TYR A 57 4.52 -8.93 -9.73
CA TYR A 57 4.64 -9.33 -8.33
C TYR A 57 6.00 -9.94 -8.07
N TYR A 58 6.49 -9.79 -6.84
CA TYR A 58 7.61 -10.60 -6.39
C TYR A 58 7.24 -12.08 -6.43
N SER A 59 8.10 -12.87 -7.03
CA SER A 59 7.97 -14.33 -7.12
C SER A 59 9.31 -14.99 -6.91
N SER A 60 9.35 -16.06 -6.15
CA SER A 60 10.52 -16.95 -5.97
C SER A 60 10.05 -18.39 -5.84
N GLN A 61 10.98 -19.34 -5.91
CA GLN A 61 10.65 -20.78 -5.78
C GLN A 61 9.96 -21.12 -4.45
N ASN A 62 10.18 -20.33 -3.40
CA ASN A 62 9.68 -20.57 -2.04
C ASN A 62 8.53 -19.63 -1.66
N THR A 63 8.01 -18.81 -2.57
CA THR A 63 6.91 -17.89 -2.28
C THR A 63 5.65 -18.29 -3.02
N TYR A 64 4.52 -18.28 -2.30
CA TYR A 64 3.22 -18.46 -2.92
C TYR A 64 2.81 -17.20 -3.69
N PRO A 65 2.14 -17.35 -4.84
CA PRO A 65 1.58 -16.19 -5.54
C PRO A 65 0.50 -15.52 -4.68
N PRO A 66 0.28 -14.22 -4.85
CA PRO A 66 -0.78 -13.53 -4.14
C PRO A 66 -2.15 -14.18 -4.41
N ARG A 67 -2.95 -14.39 -3.37
CA ARG A 67 -4.33 -14.87 -3.50
C ARG A 67 -5.17 -13.83 -4.25
N TYR A 68 -6.31 -14.25 -4.84
CA TYR A 68 -7.13 -13.37 -5.69
C TYR A 68 -7.49 -12.04 -5.01
N TYR A 69 -7.89 -12.06 -3.74
CA TYR A 69 -8.25 -10.86 -2.99
C TYR A 69 -7.03 -9.98 -2.68
N GLN A 70 -5.85 -10.56 -2.43
CA GLN A 70 -4.60 -9.81 -2.28
C GLN A 70 -4.20 -9.16 -3.61
N ARG A 71 -4.34 -9.86 -4.74
CA ARG A 71 -4.11 -9.30 -6.08
C ARG A 71 -4.98 -8.09 -6.34
N ILE A 72 -6.26 -8.14 -5.98
CA ILE A 72 -7.19 -7.00 -6.12
C ILE A 72 -6.70 -5.82 -5.26
N ALA A 73 -6.39 -6.06 -3.99
CA ALA A 73 -5.91 -5.02 -3.08
C ALA A 73 -4.60 -4.38 -3.58
N ILE A 74 -3.61 -5.21 -3.96
CA ILE A 74 -2.32 -4.75 -4.49
C ILE A 74 -2.52 -3.93 -5.77
N ASN A 75 -3.26 -4.45 -6.75
CA ASN A 75 -3.43 -3.77 -8.04
C ASN A 75 -4.17 -2.45 -7.90
N ARG A 76 -5.25 -2.39 -7.10
CA ARG A 76 -5.97 -1.14 -6.84
C ARG A 76 -5.06 -0.10 -6.17
N THR A 77 -4.24 -0.52 -5.21
CA THR A 77 -3.31 0.36 -4.52
C THR A 77 -2.23 0.89 -5.47
N VAL A 78 -1.62 0.01 -6.26
CA VAL A 78 -0.59 0.38 -7.23
C VAL A 78 -1.13 1.33 -8.29
N ASP A 79 -2.32 1.05 -8.84
CA ASP A 79 -3.00 1.93 -9.81
C ASP A 79 -3.31 3.30 -9.21
N ALA A 80 -3.85 3.35 -7.99
CA ALA A 80 -4.17 4.60 -7.31
C ALA A 80 -2.90 5.45 -7.06
N ILE A 81 -1.80 4.82 -6.63
CA ILE A 81 -0.51 5.51 -6.43
C ILE A 81 0.05 6.01 -7.77
N ALA A 82 0.00 5.20 -8.82
CA ALA A 82 0.47 5.58 -10.15
C ALA A 82 -0.31 6.79 -10.70
N ARG A 83 -1.59 6.91 -10.36
CA ARG A 83 -2.45 8.06 -10.70
C ARG A 83 -2.27 9.27 -9.79
N GLY A 84 -1.36 9.20 -8.80
CA GLY A 84 -1.04 10.31 -7.92
C GLY A 84 -1.94 10.46 -6.70
N GLN A 85 -2.75 9.44 -6.35
CA GLN A 85 -3.52 9.47 -5.12
C GLN A 85 -2.59 9.45 -3.92
N GLN A 86 -2.75 10.42 -3.01
CA GLN A 86 -1.82 10.64 -1.89
C GLN A 86 -2.23 9.90 -0.61
N ARG A 87 -3.51 9.61 -0.42
CA ARG A 87 -4.01 8.94 0.78
C ARG A 87 -4.89 7.77 0.38
N LEU A 88 -4.63 6.61 0.98
CA LEU A 88 -5.30 5.36 0.65
C LEU A 88 -5.61 4.56 1.91
N LEU A 89 -6.76 3.93 1.96
CA LEU A 89 -7.16 3.03 3.04
C LEU A 89 -7.42 1.63 2.49
N LEU A 90 -6.73 0.63 3.07
CA LEU A 90 -6.98 -0.79 2.79
C LEU A 90 -7.62 -1.43 4.01
N VAL A 91 -8.82 -1.99 3.82
CA VAL A 91 -9.53 -2.73 4.85
C VAL A 91 -9.44 -4.22 4.56
N MET A 92 -8.60 -4.92 5.30
CA MET A 92 -8.33 -6.35 5.13
C MET A 92 -8.45 -7.06 6.48
N ALA A 93 -9.24 -8.12 6.56
CA ALA A 93 -9.44 -8.88 7.80
C ALA A 93 -8.12 -9.41 8.39
N THR A 94 -8.10 -9.67 9.69
CA THR A 94 -6.95 -10.30 10.35
C THR A 94 -6.69 -11.69 9.74
N GLY A 95 -5.42 -12.02 9.52
CA GLY A 95 -5.04 -13.31 8.93
C GLY A 95 -5.15 -13.40 7.40
N THR A 96 -5.57 -12.33 6.71
CA THR A 96 -5.64 -12.32 5.23
C THR A 96 -4.32 -11.98 4.55
N GLY A 97 -3.23 -11.77 5.33
CA GLY A 97 -1.90 -11.46 4.81
C GLY A 97 -1.73 -9.98 4.45
N LYS A 98 -2.15 -9.08 5.35
CA LYS A 98 -1.92 -7.63 5.20
C LYS A 98 -0.45 -7.30 4.99
N THR A 99 0.44 -7.88 5.81
CA THR A 99 1.90 -7.67 5.71
C THR A 99 2.45 -8.12 4.37
N TYR A 100 2.02 -9.28 3.88
CA TYR A 100 2.39 -9.77 2.54
C TYR A 100 1.86 -8.84 1.43
N THR A 101 0.65 -8.33 1.57
CA THR A 101 0.07 -7.34 0.64
C THR A 101 0.90 -6.06 0.63
N ALA A 102 1.28 -5.55 1.80
CA ALA A 102 2.16 -4.39 1.94
C ALA A 102 3.53 -4.63 1.30
N PHE A 103 4.14 -5.81 1.55
CA PHE A 103 5.40 -6.20 0.93
C PHE A 103 5.33 -6.14 -0.61
N GLN A 104 4.30 -6.72 -1.21
CA GLN A 104 4.12 -6.71 -2.66
C GLN A 104 3.94 -5.29 -3.23
N ILE A 105 3.24 -4.43 -2.51
CA ILE A 105 3.10 -3.01 -2.88
C ILE A 105 4.47 -2.33 -2.83
N VAL A 106 5.20 -2.47 -1.72
CA VAL A 106 6.54 -1.89 -1.53
C VAL A 106 7.49 -2.38 -2.61
N TYR A 107 7.54 -3.69 -2.87
CA TYR A 107 8.36 -4.28 -3.91
C TYR A 107 8.08 -3.65 -5.28
N ARG A 108 6.82 -3.57 -5.70
CA ARG A 108 6.44 -2.99 -7.00
C ARG A 108 6.78 -1.51 -7.08
N MET A 109 6.63 -0.75 -6.00
CA MET A 109 7.00 0.67 -5.94
C MET A 109 8.50 0.89 -6.09
N LEU A 110 9.32 0.06 -5.44
CA LEU A 110 10.77 0.11 -5.56
C LEU A 110 11.23 -0.30 -6.97
N GLN A 111 10.72 -1.43 -7.49
CA GLN A 111 11.12 -1.95 -8.81
C GLN A 111 10.74 -1.00 -9.96
N SER A 112 9.60 -0.35 -9.88
CA SER A 112 9.19 0.68 -10.86
C SER A 112 9.97 1.99 -10.73
N GLY A 113 10.70 2.18 -9.62
CA GLY A 113 11.41 3.42 -9.31
C GLY A 113 10.51 4.60 -8.94
N LEU A 114 9.20 4.39 -8.81
CA LEU A 114 8.24 5.45 -8.46
C LEU A 114 8.41 5.94 -7.02
N LYS A 115 8.74 5.02 -6.10
CA LYS A 115 8.99 5.31 -4.69
C LYS A 115 10.31 4.67 -4.27
N ARG A 116 11.17 5.41 -3.58
CA ARG A 116 12.53 4.98 -3.22
C ARG A 116 12.80 5.00 -1.72
N LYS A 117 12.11 5.85 -0.98
CA LYS A 117 12.22 5.98 0.48
C LYS A 117 10.87 5.67 1.12
N ILE A 118 10.77 4.52 1.76
CA ILE A 118 9.52 3.96 2.24
C ILE A 118 9.60 3.75 3.74
N LEU A 119 8.62 4.26 4.49
CA LEU A 119 8.49 4.06 5.93
C LEU A 119 7.32 3.12 6.22
N TYR A 120 7.58 2.04 6.96
CA TYR A 120 6.57 1.13 7.49
C TYR A 120 6.44 1.33 8.99
N LEU A 121 5.27 1.80 9.42
CA LEU A 121 4.93 2.06 10.81
C LEU A 121 4.06 0.95 11.36
N ALA A 122 4.50 0.33 12.46
CA ALA A 122 3.76 -0.68 13.18
C ALA A 122 3.50 -0.26 14.64
N ASP A 123 2.59 -0.94 15.28
CA ASP A 123 2.23 -0.68 16.67
C ASP A 123 3.09 -1.51 17.68
N ARG A 124 3.67 -2.63 17.25
CA ARG A 124 4.38 -3.60 18.11
C ARG A 124 5.70 -4.11 17.53
N ASN A 125 6.73 -4.17 18.36
CA ASN A 125 8.07 -4.68 17.99
C ASN A 125 8.05 -6.10 17.41
N ILE A 126 7.28 -7.01 17.99
CA ILE A 126 7.17 -8.39 17.50
C ILE A 126 6.67 -8.42 16.06
N LEU A 127 5.71 -7.55 15.73
CA LEU A 127 5.18 -7.47 14.36
C LEU A 127 6.24 -6.94 13.38
N VAL A 128 7.05 -5.96 13.79
CA VAL A 128 8.15 -5.44 12.97
C VAL A 128 9.17 -6.54 12.65
N ASP A 129 9.66 -7.25 13.66
CA ASP A 129 10.68 -8.29 13.47
C ASP A 129 10.14 -9.46 12.64
N GLN A 130 8.92 -9.91 12.89
CA GLN A 130 8.26 -10.94 12.08
C GLN A 130 8.07 -10.50 10.63
N SER A 131 7.62 -9.26 10.39
CA SER A 131 7.43 -8.72 9.04
C SER A 131 8.73 -8.71 8.26
N ILE A 132 9.84 -8.24 8.88
CA ILE A 132 11.16 -8.19 8.24
C ILE A 132 11.66 -9.61 7.92
N GLN A 133 11.57 -10.54 8.88
CA GLN A 133 12.12 -11.90 8.73
C GLN A 133 11.29 -12.81 7.82
N GLN A 134 10.00 -12.52 7.64
CA GLN A 134 9.10 -13.34 6.84
C GLN A 134 8.79 -12.69 5.51
N ASP A 135 7.80 -11.81 5.47
CA ASP A 135 7.28 -11.27 4.22
C ASP A 135 8.28 -10.35 3.51
N PHE A 136 9.04 -9.54 4.27
CA PHE A 136 10.00 -8.59 3.73
C PHE A 136 11.44 -9.14 3.61
N ALA A 137 11.69 -10.40 3.93
CA ALA A 137 13.00 -11.04 3.80
C ALA A 137 13.67 -10.83 2.42
N PRO A 138 12.94 -10.82 1.28
CA PRO A 138 13.55 -10.53 -0.02
C PRO A 138 14.17 -9.13 -0.15
N LEU A 139 13.75 -8.19 0.70
CA LEU A 139 14.26 -6.81 0.74
C LEU A 139 15.24 -6.55 1.90
N GLU A 140 15.67 -7.57 2.64
CA GLU A 140 16.50 -7.44 3.85
C GLU A 140 17.70 -6.50 3.66
N LYS A 141 18.38 -6.56 2.51
CA LYS A 141 19.57 -5.75 2.20
C LYS A 141 19.31 -4.25 2.14
N VAL A 142 18.08 -3.83 1.90
CA VAL A 142 17.69 -2.43 1.75
C VAL A 142 16.81 -1.94 2.92
N ILE A 143 16.56 -2.82 3.90
CA ILE A 143 15.77 -2.52 5.10
C ILE A 143 16.65 -1.97 6.22
N HIS A 144 16.13 -0.96 6.90
CA HIS A 144 16.66 -0.46 8.17
C HIS A 144 15.55 -0.41 9.22
N LYS A 145 15.77 -1.05 10.37
CA LYS A 145 14.93 -0.91 11.55
C LYS A 145 15.43 0.27 12.36
N ILE A 146 14.67 1.35 12.40
CA ILE A 146 15.05 2.59 13.08
C ILE A 146 15.26 2.33 14.58
N ASN A 147 16.37 2.82 15.09
CA ASN A 147 16.70 2.84 16.51
C ASN A 147 17.08 4.26 16.94
N VAL A 148 16.11 5.00 17.46
CA VAL A 148 16.25 6.42 17.81
C VAL A 148 17.43 6.71 18.76
N ALA A 149 17.83 5.72 19.60
CA ALA A 149 18.95 5.90 20.52
C ALA A 149 20.34 5.71 19.87
N LYS A 150 20.41 5.08 18.70
CA LYS A 150 21.67 4.72 18.02
C LYS A 150 21.85 5.37 16.67
N ASP A 151 20.74 5.66 15.99
CA ASP A 151 20.77 6.21 14.65
C ASP A 151 21.04 7.71 14.69
N ASP A 152 21.84 8.17 13.77
CA ASP A 152 22.08 9.58 13.52
C ASP A 152 21.74 9.95 12.08
N LYS A 153 21.52 11.24 11.85
CA LYS A 153 21.09 11.78 10.56
C LYS A 153 22.07 11.50 9.41
N SER A 154 23.35 11.27 9.70
CA SER A 154 24.38 11.08 8.69
C SER A 154 24.39 9.64 8.16
N THR A 155 24.03 8.67 8.98
CA THR A 155 24.13 7.24 8.66
C THR A 155 22.80 6.63 8.23
N ILE A 156 21.67 7.15 8.75
CA ILE A 156 20.36 6.54 8.56
C ILE A 156 19.83 6.64 7.11
N THR A 157 20.33 7.58 6.30
CA THR A 157 19.75 7.91 4.99
C THR A 157 20.06 6.92 3.85
N SER A 158 20.92 5.92 4.08
CA SER A 158 21.44 5.03 3.03
C SER A 158 20.46 3.94 2.57
N HIS A 159 19.45 3.59 3.37
CA HIS A 159 18.52 2.51 3.07
C HIS A 159 17.31 2.99 2.26
N GLU A 160 16.53 2.04 1.74
CA GLU A 160 15.33 2.32 0.94
C GLU A 160 14.05 2.10 1.73
N VAL A 161 14.01 1.08 2.59
CA VAL A 161 12.84 0.71 3.40
C VAL A 161 13.18 0.84 4.88
N TYR A 162 12.35 1.56 5.59
CA TYR A 162 12.53 1.85 7.02
C TYR A 162 11.36 1.27 7.80
N PHE A 163 11.68 0.55 8.88
CA PHE A 163 10.69 0.04 9.83
C PHE A 163 10.82 0.76 11.17
N SER A 164 9.71 1.17 11.72
CA SER A 164 9.68 1.75 13.07
C SER A 164 8.36 1.50 13.77
N LEU A 165 8.40 1.63 15.10
CA LEU A 165 7.19 1.86 15.88
C LEU A 165 6.87 3.35 15.89
N TYR A 166 5.59 3.70 15.76
CA TYR A 166 5.21 5.12 15.88
C TYR A 166 5.49 5.67 17.30
N GLN A 167 5.46 4.80 18.34
CA GLN A 167 5.83 5.17 19.69
C GLN A 167 7.32 5.52 19.86
N GLN A 168 8.20 4.96 19.01
CA GLN A 168 9.63 5.30 19.03
C GLN A 168 9.90 6.63 18.33
N LEU A 169 9.18 6.92 17.27
CA LEU A 169 9.34 8.17 16.52
C LEU A 169 8.69 9.36 17.23
N VAL A 170 7.63 9.10 18.02
CA VAL A 170 7.05 10.09 18.93
C VAL A 170 7.16 9.56 20.35
N GLY A 171 8.12 10.07 21.12
CA GLY A 171 8.39 9.64 22.47
C GLY A 171 7.23 9.82 23.45
N ASP A 172 7.33 9.23 24.64
CA ASP A 172 6.31 9.35 25.68
C ASP A 172 6.22 10.78 26.26
N ASP A 173 7.29 11.54 26.14
CA ASP A 173 7.44 12.96 26.45
C ASP A 173 6.94 13.88 25.30
N ASP A 174 6.27 13.32 24.31
CA ASP A 174 5.82 14.01 23.09
C ASP A 174 6.97 14.57 22.22
N LYS A 175 8.20 14.10 22.43
CA LYS A 175 9.35 14.49 21.62
C LYS A 175 9.26 13.87 20.21
N GLU A 176 9.44 14.70 19.20
CA GLU A 176 9.31 14.32 17.78
C GLU A 176 10.66 13.88 17.20
N HIS A 177 11.12 12.69 17.55
CA HIS A 177 12.39 12.12 17.07
C HIS A 177 12.47 12.02 15.54
N PHE A 178 11.33 11.86 14.86
CA PHE A 178 11.32 11.80 13.40
C PHE A 178 11.86 13.07 12.76
N SER A 179 11.60 14.25 13.35
CA SER A 179 12.10 15.53 12.84
C SER A 179 13.59 15.74 13.09
N GLU A 180 14.16 15.08 14.08
CA GLU A 180 15.60 15.08 14.33
C GLU A 180 16.37 14.20 13.34
N LEU A 181 15.77 13.07 12.90
CA LEU A 181 16.37 12.08 12.01
C LEU A 181 16.17 12.40 10.52
N PHE A 182 15.01 12.92 10.14
CA PHE A 182 14.61 13.02 8.74
C PHE A 182 14.09 14.40 8.38
N LEU A 183 14.29 14.80 7.13
CA LEU A 183 13.66 15.98 6.54
C LEU A 183 12.19 15.71 6.20
N PRO A 184 11.30 16.71 6.12
CA PRO A 184 9.86 16.52 5.84
C PRO A 184 9.54 15.84 4.51
N ASP A 185 10.44 15.89 3.54
CA ASP A 185 10.33 15.35 2.20
C ASP A 185 11.15 14.06 1.99
N PHE A 186 11.70 13.49 3.08
CA PHE A 186 12.59 12.33 2.98
C PHE A 186 11.88 11.06 2.50
N PHE A 187 10.65 10.81 2.94
CA PHE A 187 9.90 9.62 2.55
C PHE A 187 8.97 9.90 1.37
N ASP A 188 8.94 8.96 0.42
CA ASP A 188 8.04 8.97 -0.75
C ASP A 188 6.72 8.23 -0.47
N LEU A 189 6.78 7.23 0.41
CA LEU A 189 5.64 6.37 0.77
C LEU A 189 5.71 6.04 2.27
N ILE A 190 4.56 6.14 2.95
CA ILE A 190 4.42 5.72 4.34
C ILE A 190 3.25 4.74 4.44
N ILE A 191 3.48 3.59 5.08
CA ILE A 191 2.46 2.59 5.39
C ILE A 191 2.28 2.55 6.90
N VAL A 192 1.04 2.72 7.35
CA VAL A 192 0.65 2.59 8.77
C VAL A 192 -0.14 1.30 8.93
N ASP A 193 0.50 0.30 9.53
CA ASP A 193 -0.16 -0.97 9.82
C ASP A 193 -1.00 -0.87 11.09
N GLU A 194 -2.16 -1.53 11.09
CA GLU A 194 -3.14 -1.55 12.18
C GLU A 194 -3.54 -0.13 12.64
N CYS A 195 -3.74 0.79 11.69
CA CYS A 195 -4.04 2.20 11.96
C CYS A 195 -5.34 2.45 12.78
N HIS A 196 -6.13 1.39 13.06
CA HIS A 196 -7.30 1.43 13.93
C HIS A 196 -6.98 1.19 15.41
N ARG A 197 -5.79 0.65 15.72
CA ARG A 197 -5.41 0.29 17.09
C ARG A 197 -4.89 1.49 17.84
N GLY A 198 -5.14 1.44 19.15
CA GLY A 198 -4.61 2.40 20.08
C GLY A 198 -5.65 3.32 20.71
N SER A 199 -5.21 4.08 21.70
CA SER A 199 -5.93 5.17 22.33
C SER A 199 -5.91 6.42 21.42
N ALA A 200 -6.70 7.43 21.76
CA ALA A 200 -6.64 8.74 21.09
C ALA A 200 -5.22 9.33 21.09
N LYS A 201 -4.41 9.03 22.13
CA LYS A 201 -3.01 9.45 22.21
C LYS A 201 -2.13 8.75 21.17
N GLU A 202 -2.33 7.47 20.93
CA GLU A 202 -1.57 6.72 19.93
C GLU A 202 -1.93 7.10 18.50
N GLU A 203 -3.22 7.38 18.25
CA GLU A 203 -3.64 7.95 16.98
C GLU A 203 -3.02 9.32 16.73
N SER A 204 -2.97 10.18 17.74
CA SER A 204 -2.28 11.46 17.65
C SER A 204 -0.81 11.30 17.26
N ARG A 205 -0.12 10.23 17.71
CA ARG A 205 1.29 9.98 17.40
C ARG A 205 1.52 9.69 15.92
N TRP A 206 0.85 8.69 15.35
CA TRP A 206 1.07 8.38 13.94
C TRP A 206 0.55 9.49 13.02
N ARG A 207 -0.51 10.21 13.39
CA ARG A 207 -0.98 11.38 12.64
C ARG A 207 0.07 12.48 12.58
N ARG A 208 0.74 12.79 13.69
CA ARG A 208 1.83 13.79 13.73
C ARG A 208 2.96 13.41 12.77
N ILE A 209 3.33 12.12 12.71
CA ILE A 209 4.31 11.63 11.74
C ILE A 209 3.81 11.86 10.30
N LEU A 210 2.57 11.50 10.00
CA LEU A 210 2.01 11.67 8.66
C LEU A 210 1.85 13.14 8.27
N GLU A 211 1.51 14.02 9.20
CA GLU A 211 1.42 15.45 8.96
C GLU A 211 2.78 16.08 8.68
N TYR A 212 3.83 15.61 9.35
CA TYR A 212 5.19 16.06 9.08
C TYR A 212 5.66 15.64 7.68
N PHE A 213 5.42 14.39 7.30
CA PHE A 213 5.77 13.85 5.98
C PHE A 213 4.61 13.95 4.97
N LYS A 214 3.93 15.10 4.94
CA LYS A 214 2.71 15.29 4.11
C LYS A 214 2.91 15.16 2.60
N SER A 215 4.16 15.25 2.12
CA SER A 215 4.54 15.05 0.72
C SER A 215 4.54 13.58 0.30
N ALA A 216 4.67 12.66 1.27
CA ALA A 216 4.65 11.23 1.01
C ALA A 216 3.23 10.75 0.64
N THR A 217 3.15 9.75 -0.22
CA THR A 217 1.94 8.93 -0.34
C THR A 217 1.73 8.15 0.95
N GLN A 218 0.50 8.08 1.46
CA GLN A 218 0.21 7.51 2.78
C GLN A 218 -0.86 6.43 2.68
N ILE A 219 -0.55 5.23 3.15
CA ILE A 219 -1.45 4.08 3.16
C ILE A 219 -1.75 3.71 4.60
N GLY A 220 -3.04 3.72 4.96
CA GLY A 220 -3.52 3.09 6.19
C GLY A 220 -3.97 1.66 5.92
N MET A 221 -3.55 0.71 6.76
CA MET A 221 -3.99 -0.68 6.69
C MET A 221 -4.68 -1.05 7.99
N THR A 222 -5.85 -1.66 7.89
CA THR A 222 -6.65 -2.03 9.07
C THR A 222 -7.55 -3.24 8.81
N ALA A 223 -7.87 -3.98 9.87
CA ALA A 223 -8.91 -5.00 9.80
C ALA A 223 -10.31 -4.42 10.00
N THR A 224 -10.39 -3.34 10.78
CA THR A 224 -11.65 -2.70 11.16
C THR A 224 -11.47 -1.19 11.14
N PRO A 225 -11.98 -0.48 10.15
CA PRO A 225 -11.96 0.98 10.16
C PRO A 225 -12.75 1.48 11.38
N LYS A 226 -12.15 2.40 12.14
CA LYS A 226 -12.83 3.03 13.27
C LYS A 226 -13.45 4.34 12.82
N GLU A 227 -14.73 4.48 13.13
CA GLU A 227 -15.41 5.76 13.18
C GLU A 227 -15.90 6.01 14.60
N THR A 228 -15.26 6.89 15.32
CA THR A 228 -15.73 7.42 16.59
C THR A 228 -15.79 8.95 16.50
N LYS A 229 -16.47 9.60 17.45
CA LYS A 229 -16.56 11.07 17.50
C LYS A 229 -15.18 11.78 17.45
N TYR A 230 -14.12 11.09 17.82
CA TYR A 230 -12.76 11.65 17.91
C TYR A 230 -11.74 10.97 16.98
N ILE A 231 -12.09 9.83 16.38
CA ILE A 231 -11.18 8.99 15.61
C ILE A 231 -11.91 8.57 14.34
N SER A 232 -11.42 9.02 13.18
CA SER A 232 -11.92 8.53 11.91
C SER A 232 -10.77 8.32 10.95
N ASN A 233 -10.46 7.05 10.66
CA ASN A 233 -9.53 6.68 9.61
C ASN A 233 -10.07 7.09 8.24
N LEU A 234 -11.40 7.02 8.06
CA LEU A 234 -12.08 7.46 6.84
C LEU A 234 -11.91 8.96 6.61
N SER A 235 -11.97 9.78 7.67
CA SER A 235 -11.77 11.22 7.53
C SER A 235 -10.34 11.59 7.12
N TYR A 236 -9.34 10.76 7.46
CA TYR A 236 -7.94 11.02 7.13
C TYR A 236 -7.53 10.41 5.78
N PHE A 237 -7.80 9.14 5.56
CA PHE A 237 -7.36 8.41 4.37
C PHE A 237 -8.37 8.45 3.22
N GLY A 238 -9.64 8.79 3.50
CA GLY A 238 -10.75 8.70 2.56
C GLY A 238 -11.43 7.32 2.55
N GLU A 239 -12.34 7.13 1.61
CA GLU A 239 -13.04 5.85 1.43
C GLU A 239 -12.05 4.71 1.13
N PRO A 240 -12.29 3.50 1.64
CA PRO A 240 -11.44 2.37 1.37
C PRO A 240 -11.38 2.06 -0.13
N ILE A 241 -10.17 1.87 -0.63
CA ILE A 241 -9.96 1.40 -2.02
C ILE A 241 -10.07 -0.12 -2.12
N TYR A 242 -10.04 -0.79 -0.95
CA TYR A 242 -10.26 -2.23 -0.82
C TYR A 242 -10.77 -2.55 0.59
#